data_b5868309810f8b299c028e6cbecbee13
#
_entry.id   b5868309810f8b299c028e6cbecbee13
#
_cell.length_a   1.000
_cell.length_b   1.000
_cell.length_c   1.000
_cell.angle_alpha   90.00
_cell.angle_beta   90.00
_cell.angle_gamma   90.00
#
_symmetry.space_group_name_H-M   'P 1'
#
loop_
_entity.id
_entity.type
_entity.pdbx_description
1 polymer ?
#
loop_
_entity_poly.entity_id
_entity_poly.type
_entity_poly.pdbx_seq_one_letter_code
_entity_poly.pdbx_strand_id
1 'polypeptide(L)'
;AIEVVAPQGRSGFLLREYLDDALGRGAAAPAYRLTMNLAENRYPRGVRVDNVANRYELVLVVDYTLTAVGGGPVKTGRIQSAVTYDSADQPYASIAAEQDGQDRAAAQAARQIQLDLAAWLAKRDAVAPKVPA
;
A
#
# COMPACT_ATOMS: atom_id res chain seq x y z
N ALA A 1 -8.68 -8.84 -13.40
CA ALA A 1 -9.18 -7.48 -13.23
C ALA A 1 -9.61 -7.23 -11.80
N ILE A 2 -8.95 -6.28 -11.15
CA ILE A 2 -9.18 -5.96 -9.74
C ILE A 2 -9.53 -4.49 -9.62
N GLU A 3 -10.70 -4.21 -9.01
CA GLU A 3 -11.07 -2.85 -8.66
C GLU A 3 -10.41 -2.50 -7.34
N VAL A 4 -9.69 -1.38 -7.28
CA VAL A 4 -9.02 -0.92 -6.07
C VAL A 4 -9.81 0.21 -5.45
N VAL A 5 -10.16 0.04 -4.17
CA VAL A 5 -10.85 1.08 -3.39
C VAL A 5 -9.81 1.79 -2.54
N ALA A 6 -9.67 3.10 -2.76
CA ALA A 6 -8.67 3.88 -2.05
C ALA A 6 -9.00 3.99 -0.56
N PRO A 7 -8.03 3.75 0.33
CA PRO A 7 -8.19 4.15 1.72
C PRO A 7 -8.15 5.67 1.85
N GLN A 8 -8.47 6.18 3.03
CA GLN A 8 -8.52 7.62 3.25
C GLN A 8 -7.12 8.23 3.28
N GLY A 9 -7.04 9.53 2.99
CA GLY A 9 -5.85 10.32 3.11
C GLY A 9 -4.95 10.32 1.89
N ARG A 10 -3.88 11.10 1.95
CA ARG A 10 -2.92 11.25 0.85
C ARG A 10 -2.20 9.93 0.55
N SER A 11 -1.74 9.25 1.59
CA SER A 11 -1.07 7.96 1.41
C SER A 11 -2.01 6.92 0.81
N GLY A 12 -3.29 6.96 1.18
CA GLY A 12 -4.30 6.09 0.60
C GLY A 12 -4.52 6.36 -0.88
N PHE A 13 -4.56 7.63 -1.28
CA PHE A 13 -4.65 8.02 -2.68
C PHE A 13 -3.44 7.53 -3.48
N LEU A 14 -2.25 7.75 -2.95
CA LEU A 14 -1.01 7.31 -3.60
C LEU A 14 -0.97 5.79 -3.73
N LEU A 15 -1.36 5.08 -2.68
CA LEU A 15 -1.39 3.63 -2.69
C LEU A 15 -2.32 3.11 -3.79
N ARG A 16 -3.50 3.70 -3.94
CA ARG A 16 -4.43 3.34 -5.00
C ARG A 16 -3.83 3.58 -6.38
N GLU A 17 -3.18 4.73 -6.57
CA GLU A 17 -2.56 5.04 -7.88
C GLU A 17 -1.52 4.00 -8.26
N TYR A 18 -0.66 3.63 -7.34
CA TYR A 18 0.37 2.61 -7.60
C TYR A 18 -0.23 1.23 -7.82
N LEU A 19 -1.28 0.87 -7.08
CA LEU A 19 -1.95 -0.41 -7.27
C LEU A 19 -2.72 -0.47 -8.59
N ASP A 20 -3.38 0.60 -8.97
CA ASP A 20 -4.05 0.68 -10.27
C ASP A 20 -3.06 0.46 -11.42
N ASP A 21 -1.88 1.09 -11.33
CA ASP A 21 -0.84 0.92 -12.33
C ASP A 21 -0.30 -0.51 -12.36
N ALA A 22 -0.15 -1.13 -11.18
CA ALA A 22 0.40 -2.47 -11.07
C ALA A 22 -0.59 -3.57 -11.45
N LEU A 23 -1.87 -3.38 -11.15
CA LEU A 23 -2.91 -4.40 -11.32
C LEU A 23 -3.74 -4.22 -12.58
N GLY A 24 -3.44 -3.21 -13.36
CA GLY A 24 -4.16 -2.94 -14.60
C GLY A 24 -5.38 -2.05 -14.38
N ARG A 25 -5.27 -0.83 -14.88
CA ARG A 25 -6.30 0.19 -14.76
C ARG A 25 -7.38 -0.03 -15.81
N GLY A 26 -8.62 0.23 -15.44
CA GLY A 26 -9.70 0.35 -16.42
C GLY A 26 -10.34 -0.95 -16.90
N ALA A 27 -10.28 -1.99 -16.11
CA ALA A 27 -11.03 -3.21 -16.44
C ALA A 27 -12.54 -2.91 -16.41
N ALA A 28 -13.22 -3.21 -17.51
CA ALA A 28 -14.65 -2.93 -17.66
C ALA A 28 -15.51 -3.80 -16.74
N ALA A 29 -15.03 -4.98 -16.36
CA ALA A 29 -15.74 -5.91 -15.46
C ALA A 29 -14.74 -6.53 -14.51
N PRO A 30 -14.49 -5.90 -13.34
CA PRO A 30 -13.56 -6.45 -12.38
C PRO A 30 -14.10 -7.76 -11.78
N ALA A 31 -13.22 -8.75 -11.65
CA ALA A 31 -13.56 -10.03 -11.00
C ALA A 31 -13.44 -9.93 -9.48
N TYR A 32 -12.63 -9.00 -8.99
CA TYR A 32 -12.35 -8.82 -7.57
C TYR A 32 -12.37 -7.35 -7.19
N ARG A 33 -12.63 -7.12 -5.91
CA ARG A 33 -12.52 -5.78 -5.30
C ARG A 33 -11.51 -5.86 -4.18
N LEU A 34 -10.54 -4.95 -4.19
CA LEU A 34 -9.55 -4.81 -3.15
C LEU A 34 -9.92 -3.64 -2.26
N THR A 35 -10.21 -3.92 -1.00
CA THR A 35 -10.47 -2.89 0.02
C THR A 35 -9.33 -2.89 1.02
N MET A 36 -9.05 -1.73 1.59
CA MET A 36 -7.88 -1.55 2.45
C MET A 36 -8.19 -0.64 3.62
N ASN A 37 -7.61 -0.97 4.77
CA ASN A 37 -7.51 -0.06 5.91
C ASN A 37 -6.04 0.31 6.06
N LEU A 38 -5.75 1.59 6.08
CA LEU A 38 -4.39 2.10 6.14
C LEU A 38 -4.19 2.86 7.44
N ALA A 39 -3.15 2.49 8.18
CA ALA A 39 -2.67 3.24 9.34
C ALA A 39 -1.31 3.82 9.00
N GLU A 40 -1.16 5.10 9.21
CA GLU A 40 0.10 5.81 8.98
C GLU A 40 0.61 6.33 10.31
N ASN A 41 1.86 5.98 10.64
CA ASN A 41 2.50 6.42 11.86
C ASN A 41 3.87 6.99 11.53
N ARG A 42 4.26 8.01 12.28
CA ARG A 42 5.51 8.69 12.09
C ARG A 42 6.26 8.70 13.42
N TYR A 43 7.49 8.20 13.40
CA TYR A 43 8.30 8.07 14.60
C TYR A 43 9.55 8.91 14.46
N PRO A 44 9.87 9.76 15.46
CA PRO A 44 11.14 10.49 15.44
C PRO A 44 12.31 9.53 15.61
N ARG A 45 13.32 9.70 14.77
CA ARG A 45 14.56 8.94 14.82
C ARG A 45 15.71 9.95 14.74
N GLY A 46 16.65 9.90 15.62
CA GLY A 46 17.71 10.88 15.66
C GLY A 46 17.22 12.21 16.22
N VAL A 47 17.79 12.65 17.33
CA VAL A 47 17.41 13.87 17.99
C VAL A 47 18.64 14.79 17.98
N ARG A 48 18.44 16.04 17.56
CA ARG A 48 19.51 17.05 17.58
C ARG A 48 19.78 17.51 19.01
N VAL A 49 20.86 18.25 19.16
CA VAL A 49 21.29 18.78 20.48
C VAL A 49 20.19 19.62 21.15
N ASP A 50 19.33 20.25 20.36
CA ASP A 50 18.20 21.07 20.81
C ASP A 50 16.92 20.27 21.05
N ASN A 51 17.01 18.94 21.09
CA ASN A 51 15.88 18.01 21.25
C ASN A 51 14.87 18.04 20.12
N VAL A 52 15.25 18.58 18.96
CA VAL A 52 14.40 18.53 17.75
C VAL A 52 14.78 17.32 16.93
N ALA A 53 13.79 16.50 16.59
CA ALA A 53 14.02 15.35 15.71
C ALA A 53 14.47 15.82 14.34
N ASN A 54 15.54 15.22 13.81
CA ASN A 54 16.06 15.54 12.48
C ASN A 54 15.81 14.43 11.46
N ARG A 55 15.24 13.33 11.88
CA ARG A 55 14.88 12.21 11.01
C ARG A 55 13.61 11.55 11.51
N TYR A 56 12.77 11.15 10.58
CA TYR A 56 11.54 10.44 10.90
C TYR A 56 11.47 9.13 10.15
N GLU A 57 10.89 8.14 10.80
CA GLU A 57 10.48 6.91 10.15
C GLU A 57 8.99 6.95 9.93
N LEU A 58 8.58 6.83 8.68
CA LEU A 58 7.17 6.76 8.30
C LEU A 58 6.81 5.31 8.08
N VAL A 59 5.81 4.83 8.81
CA VAL A 59 5.36 3.44 8.73
C VAL A 59 3.92 3.43 8.26
N LEU A 60 3.67 2.72 7.17
CA LEU A 60 2.33 2.43 6.68
C LEU A 60 2.01 0.97 6.99
N VAL A 61 0.89 0.75 7.67
CA VAL A 61 0.36 -0.59 7.89
C VAL A 61 -0.94 -0.69 7.11
N VAL A 62 -1.02 -1.63 6.20
CA VAL A 62 -2.18 -1.81 5.35
C VAL A 62 -2.77 -3.20 5.59
N ASP A 63 -4.00 -3.22 6.08
CA ASP A 63 -4.81 -4.43 6.13
C ASP A 63 -5.69 -4.43 4.89
N TYR A 64 -5.57 -5.47 4.07
CA TYR A 64 -6.33 -5.52 2.83
C TYR A 64 -7.20 -6.76 2.78
N THR A 65 -8.31 -6.65 2.03
CA THR A 65 -9.23 -7.74 1.77
C THR A 65 -9.54 -7.77 0.29
N LEU A 66 -9.32 -8.91 -0.32
CA LEU A 66 -9.73 -9.16 -1.70
C LEU A 66 -11.05 -9.90 -1.67
N THR A 67 -12.07 -9.34 -2.30
CA THR A 67 -13.42 -9.88 -2.33
C THR A 67 -13.79 -10.20 -3.75
N ALA A 68 -14.32 -11.39 -4.00
CA ALA A 68 -14.85 -11.73 -5.31
C ALA A 68 -16.14 -10.96 -5.57
N VAL A 69 -16.25 -10.39 -6.76
CA VAL A 69 -17.49 -9.68 -7.15
C VAL A 69 -18.63 -10.69 -7.21
N GLY A 70 -19.69 -10.41 -6.45
CA GLY A 70 -20.81 -11.34 -6.33
C GLY A 70 -20.57 -12.47 -5.33
N GLY A 71 -19.46 -12.45 -4.60
CA GLY A 71 -19.13 -13.44 -3.59
C GLY A 71 -18.59 -12.80 -2.32
N GLY A 72 -17.99 -13.61 -1.46
CA GLY A 72 -17.39 -13.16 -0.21
C GLY A 72 -15.90 -12.91 -0.32
N PRO A 73 -15.27 -12.56 0.82
CA PRO A 73 -13.81 -12.38 0.87
C PRO A 73 -13.08 -13.68 0.49
N VAL A 74 -12.04 -13.56 -0.33
CA VAL A 74 -11.24 -14.70 -0.79
C VAL A 74 -9.81 -14.65 -0.29
N LYS A 75 -9.32 -13.47 0.08
CA LYS A 75 -7.97 -13.31 0.64
C LYS A 75 -7.92 -12.07 1.51
N THR A 76 -7.25 -12.20 2.64
CA THR A 76 -6.89 -11.06 3.49
C THR A 76 -5.39 -11.07 3.72
N GLY A 77 -4.85 -9.90 4.01
CA GLY A 77 -3.43 -9.79 4.34
C GLY A 77 -3.13 -8.49 5.04
N ARG A 78 -1.95 -8.46 5.63
CA ARG A 78 -1.40 -7.24 6.24
C ARG A 78 0.02 -7.07 5.73
N ILE A 79 0.32 -5.87 5.27
CA ILE A 79 1.69 -5.51 4.92
C ILE A 79 2.11 -4.29 5.72
N GLN A 80 3.40 -4.13 5.86
CA GLN A 80 3.97 -2.97 6.51
C GLN A 80 5.08 -2.43 5.63
N SER A 81 5.05 -1.12 5.41
CA SER A 81 6.04 -0.41 4.64
C SER A 81 6.66 0.66 5.54
N ALA A 82 7.97 0.78 5.54
CA ALA A 82 8.67 1.76 6.36
C ALA A 82 9.73 2.46 5.52
N VAL A 83 9.74 3.78 5.60
CA VAL A 83 10.77 4.62 4.96
C VAL A 83 11.20 5.68 5.96
N THR A 84 12.41 6.19 5.78
CA THR A 84 12.91 7.31 6.58
C THR A 84 13.02 8.55 5.71
N TYR A 85 12.85 9.71 6.32
CA TYR A 85 13.11 10.98 5.67
C TYR A 85 13.69 11.96 6.68
N ASP A 86 14.49 12.89 6.16
CA ASP A 86 15.10 13.92 6.99
C ASP A 86 14.14 15.10 7.14
N SER A 87 14.04 15.61 8.36
CA SER A 87 13.33 16.84 8.63
C SER A 87 14.24 18.02 8.32
N ALA A 88 13.72 19.01 7.61
CA ALA A 88 14.44 20.25 7.33
C ALA A 88 13.93 21.36 8.25
N ASP A 89 14.80 22.36 8.47
CA ASP A 89 14.43 23.50 9.31
C ASP A 89 13.38 24.39 8.67
N GLN A 90 13.29 24.40 7.34
CA GLN A 90 12.34 25.22 6.61
C GLN A 90 11.02 24.44 6.43
N PRO A 91 9.86 25.10 6.69
CA PRO A 91 8.57 24.41 6.61
C PRO A 91 8.27 23.76 5.26
N TYR A 92 8.59 24.43 4.17
CA TYR A 92 8.34 23.86 2.84
C TYR A 92 9.18 22.62 2.58
N ALA A 93 10.43 22.65 2.99
CA ALA A 93 11.32 21.51 2.80
C ALA A 93 10.88 20.32 3.67
N SER A 94 10.39 20.59 4.88
CA SER A 94 9.84 19.54 5.75
C SER A 94 8.59 18.90 5.16
N ILE A 95 7.68 19.70 4.62
CA ILE A 95 6.47 19.18 3.96
C ILE A 95 6.85 18.36 2.73
N ALA A 96 7.77 18.86 1.92
CA ALA A 96 8.21 18.14 0.73
C ALA A 96 8.87 16.81 1.08
N ALA A 97 9.69 16.78 2.13
CA ALA A 97 10.34 15.56 2.59
C ALA A 97 9.32 14.54 3.10
N GLU A 98 8.32 14.99 3.84
CA GLU A 98 7.25 14.13 4.32
C GLU A 98 6.42 13.56 3.16
N GLN A 99 6.07 14.39 2.20
CA GLN A 99 5.31 13.95 1.02
C GLN A 99 6.10 12.97 0.18
N ASP A 100 7.39 13.19 0.00
CA ASP A 100 8.26 12.24 -0.67
C ASP A 100 8.32 10.91 0.08
N GLY A 101 8.41 10.96 1.41
CA GLY A 101 8.37 9.77 2.25
C GLY A 101 7.07 8.99 2.07
N GLN A 102 5.94 9.70 2.07
CA GLN A 102 4.64 9.07 1.83
C GLN A 102 4.57 8.41 0.46
N ASP A 103 5.10 9.07 -0.56
CA ASP A 103 5.12 8.54 -1.92
C ASP A 103 5.94 7.25 -1.99
N ARG A 104 7.15 7.27 -1.42
CA ARG A 104 8.02 6.08 -1.40
C ARG A 104 7.41 4.92 -0.60
N ALA A 105 6.81 5.23 0.55
CA ALA A 105 6.18 4.23 1.39
C ALA A 105 4.97 3.61 0.70
N ALA A 106 4.15 4.42 0.03
CA ALA A 106 2.99 3.94 -0.72
C ALA A 106 3.41 3.06 -1.90
N ALA A 107 4.46 3.45 -2.62
CA ALA A 107 4.99 2.66 -3.73
C ALA A 107 5.48 1.29 -3.23
N GLN A 108 6.19 1.27 -2.11
CA GLN A 108 6.69 0.04 -1.51
C GLN A 108 5.52 -0.85 -1.03
N ALA A 109 4.52 -0.25 -0.39
CA ALA A 109 3.34 -0.97 0.06
C ALA A 109 2.57 -1.58 -1.11
N ALA A 110 2.39 -0.82 -2.19
CA ALA A 110 1.72 -1.31 -3.39
C ALA A 110 2.46 -2.51 -3.99
N ARG A 111 3.78 -2.44 -4.03
CA ARG A 111 4.60 -3.54 -4.54
C ARG A 111 4.44 -4.80 -3.69
N GLN A 112 4.43 -4.65 -2.37
CA GLN A 112 4.25 -5.80 -1.47
C GLN A 112 2.86 -6.43 -1.66
N ILE A 113 1.82 -5.62 -1.75
CA ILE A 113 0.47 -6.11 -2.00
C ILE A 113 0.38 -6.81 -3.35
N GLN A 114 0.98 -6.20 -4.39
CA GLN A 114 1.01 -6.80 -5.72
C GLN A 114 1.66 -8.18 -5.70
N LEU A 115 2.79 -8.30 -5.01
CA LEU A 115 3.51 -9.58 -4.90
C LEU A 115 2.69 -10.61 -4.13
N ASP A 116 2.02 -10.20 -3.05
CA ASP A 116 1.15 -11.08 -2.28
C ASP A 116 -0.01 -11.61 -3.13
N LEU A 117 -0.66 -10.71 -3.87
CA LEU A 117 -1.78 -11.08 -4.72
C LEU A 117 -1.34 -11.97 -5.87
N ALA A 118 -0.19 -11.67 -6.47
CA ALA A 118 0.36 -12.49 -7.55
C ALA A 118 0.69 -13.90 -7.07
N ALA A 119 1.29 -14.01 -5.88
CA ALA A 119 1.61 -15.30 -5.28
C ALA A 119 0.33 -16.10 -4.96
N TRP A 120 -0.68 -15.42 -4.43
CA TRP A 120 -1.95 -16.05 -4.12
C TRP A 120 -2.67 -16.55 -5.39
N LEU A 121 -2.71 -15.73 -6.42
CA LEU A 121 -3.33 -16.10 -7.70
C LEU A 121 -2.60 -17.28 -8.34
N ALA A 122 -1.28 -17.27 -8.33
CA ALA A 122 -0.48 -18.35 -8.88
C ALA A 122 -0.72 -19.67 -8.10
N LYS A 123 -0.76 -19.58 -6.79
CA LYS A 123 -1.02 -20.74 -5.94
C LYS A 123 -2.43 -21.27 -6.14
N ARG A 124 -3.41 -20.37 -6.26
CA ARG A 124 -4.79 -20.74 -6.54
C ARG A 124 -4.91 -21.48 -7.87
N ASP A 125 -4.27 -20.96 -8.90
CA ASP A 125 -4.29 -21.59 -10.23
C ASP A 125 -3.60 -22.94 -10.23
N ALA A 126 -2.54 -23.11 -9.44
CA ALA A 126 -1.82 -24.37 -9.33
C ALA A 126 -2.62 -25.42 -8.56
N VAL A 127 -3.43 -24.98 -7.57
CA VAL A 127 -4.23 -25.87 -6.71
C VAL A 127 -5.64 -26.07 -7.26
N ALA A 128 -6.13 -25.13 -8.07
CA ALA A 128 -7.43 -25.27 -8.71
C ALA A 128 -7.42 -26.58 -9.52
N PRO A 129 -8.35 -27.49 -9.25
CA PRO A 129 -8.39 -28.70 -10.04
C PRO A 129 -8.57 -28.30 -11.48
N LYS A 130 -7.58 -28.60 -12.28
CA LYS A 130 -7.74 -28.53 -13.72
C LYS A 130 -8.92 -29.47 -14.02
N VAL A 131 -10.01 -28.88 -14.39
CA VAL A 131 -11.14 -29.65 -14.80
C VAL A 131 -10.64 -30.61 -15.89
N PRO A 132 -10.63 -31.90 -15.63
CA PRO A 132 -10.32 -32.81 -16.72
C PRO A 132 -11.35 -32.54 -17.80
N ALA A 133 -10.84 -32.27 -18.93
CA ALA A 133 -11.70 -32.10 -20.08
C ALA A 133 -12.65 -33.27 -20.20
#